data_9b26ce08f416a2f0d42d4b0677794622
#
_entry.id   9b26ce08f416a2f0d42d4b0677794622
#
_cell.length_a   1.000
_cell.length_b   1.000
_cell.length_c   1.000
_cell.angle_alpha   90.00
_cell.angle_beta   90.00
_cell.angle_gamma   90.00
#
_symmetry.space_group_name_H-M   'P 1'
#
loop_
_entity.id
_entity.type
_entity.pdbx_description
1 polymer ?
#
loop_
_entity_poly.entity_id
_entity_poly.type
_entity_poly.pdbx_seq_one_letter_code
_entity_poly.pdbx_strand_id
1 'polypeptide(L)'
;MQENDFDRISMTARFVSYWRQYTDIPFAQDVAGYIHAKEVIGAFLDEYHIAPAEISWYAPLFEVRYKSIVEAIRRKGIRQVIELASGLSLRGLAMTRDPAVTYIETDLESLTKEKAALVSVLRQKYALADYGNFHLSPANALDRKQVLSAAGHFHKGGPVAVVSEGLFPYLTRQEMETVVRNIRDLLQMFGGVWITPDFLLKTDSTRALASRRKVGKAIVKLTGRRLHETMFEDEVQLQAYFDAAELRVEVLNQVELTQHVVSPGVLKLPASIIESAKPRLHLWLLTPMSLNHRLFMVPKRRLQR
;
A
#
# COMPACT_ATOMS: atom_id res chain seq x y z
N MET A 1 -20.80 2.42 -6.55
CA MET A 1 -19.81 1.64 -7.29
C MET A 1 -20.32 0.21 -7.34
N GLN A 2 -20.51 -0.36 -8.53
CA GLN A 2 -21.06 -1.71 -8.67
C GLN A 2 -19.98 -2.75 -8.35
N GLU A 3 -20.35 -3.90 -7.81
CA GLU A 3 -19.45 -5.01 -7.40
C GLU A 3 -18.47 -5.44 -8.52
N ASN A 4 -18.90 -5.34 -9.77
CA ASN A 4 -18.09 -5.62 -10.97
C ASN A 4 -16.89 -4.68 -11.20
N ASP A 5 -16.88 -3.48 -10.62
CA ASP A 5 -15.75 -2.54 -10.78
C ASP A 5 -14.54 -2.95 -9.91
N PHE A 6 -14.79 -3.67 -8.83
CA PHE A 6 -13.74 -4.10 -7.90
C PHE A 6 -13.04 -5.39 -8.33
N ASP A 7 -13.71 -6.30 -9.02
CA ASP A 7 -13.09 -7.51 -9.57
C ASP A 7 -12.00 -7.16 -10.61
N ARG A 8 -12.16 -6.04 -11.30
CA ARG A 8 -11.15 -5.52 -12.24
C ARG A 8 -9.91 -4.97 -11.52
N ILE A 9 -10.07 -4.47 -10.29
CA ILE A 9 -8.94 -4.01 -9.47
C ILE A 9 -8.14 -5.20 -8.93
N SER A 10 -8.76 -6.36 -8.73
CA SER A 10 -8.08 -7.57 -8.27
C SER A 10 -6.97 -8.03 -9.24
N MET A 11 -7.07 -7.69 -10.54
CA MET A 11 -6.00 -7.96 -11.51
C MET A 11 -4.71 -7.21 -11.19
N THR A 12 -4.81 -6.01 -10.60
CA THR A 12 -3.61 -5.25 -10.19
C THR A 12 -2.90 -5.89 -8.99
N ALA A 13 -3.65 -6.51 -8.07
CA ALA A 13 -3.07 -7.31 -6.99
C ALA A 13 -2.35 -8.55 -7.54
N ARG A 14 -2.89 -9.20 -8.60
CA ARG A 14 -2.24 -10.31 -9.29
C ARG A 14 -0.97 -9.86 -10.01
N PHE A 15 -0.98 -8.68 -10.64
CA PHE A 15 0.20 -8.09 -11.27
C PHE A 15 1.33 -7.82 -10.25
N VAL A 16 1.01 -7.27 -9.10
CA VAL A 16 1.99 -7.09 -8.00
C VAL A 16 2.54 -8.43 -7.54
N SER A 17 1.67 -9.44 -7.33
CA SER A 17 2.08 -10.78 -6.90
C SER A 17 2.97 -11.49 -7.93
N TYR A 18 2.70 -11.29 -9.23
CA TYR A 18 3.56 -11.80 -10.30
C TYR A 18 5.00 -11.29 -10.18
N TRP A 19 5.21 -10.01 -9.89
CA TRP A 19 6.55 -9.47 -9.76
C TRP A 19 7.19 -9.79 -8.41
N ARG A 20 6.41 -9.91 -7.35
CA ARG A 20 6.93 -10.29 -6.03
C ARG A 20 7.49 -11.71 -5.97
N GLN A 21 7.13 -12.62 -6.86
CA GLN A 21 7.69 -13.98 -6.88
C GLN A 21 9.22 -14.01 -7.10
N TYR A 22 9.79 -12.95 -7.65
CA TYR A 22 11.25 -12.80 -7.88
C TYR A 22 11.99 -12.17 -6.70
N THR A 23 11.35 -12.08 -5.54
CA THR A 23 11.86 -11.46 -4.32
C THR A 23 11.97 -12.49 -3.20
N ASP A 24 12.57 -12.09 -2.08
CA ASP A 24 12.56 -12.85 -0.83
C ASP A 24 11.42 -12.45 0.13
N ILE A 25 10.41 -11.73 -0.37
CA ILE A 25 9.21 -11.42 0.41
C ILE A 25 8.54 -12.73 0.84
N PRO A 26 8.23 -12.89 2.15
CA PRO A 26 7.61 -14.10 2.65
C PRO A 26 6.35 -14.49 1.88
N PHE A 27 6.25 -15.77 1.51
CA PHE A 27 5.15 -16.39 0.78
C PHE A 27 4.92 -15.87 -0.65
N ALA A 28 5.76 -14.97 -1.19
CA ALA A 28 5.52 -14.36 -2.50
C ALA A 28 5.46 -15.39 -3.64
N GLN A 29 6.30 -16.40 -3.61
CA GLN A 29 6.28 -17.50 -4.60
C GLN A 29 5.03 -18.36 -4.46
N ASP A 30 4.60 -18.66 -3.23
CA ASP A 30 3.37 -19.42 -2.98
C ASP A 30 2.13 -18.69 -3.48
N VAL A 31 2.04 -17.39 -3.19
CA VAL A 31 0.95 -16.53 -3.69
C VAL A 31 0.91 -16.58 -5.21
N ALA A 32 2.05 -16.35 -5.88
CA ALA A 32 2.13 -16.35 -7.34
C ALA A 32 1.74 -17.71 -7.94
N GLY A 33 2.16 -18.82 -7.31
CA GLY A 33 1.76 -20.16 -7.72
C GLY A 33 0.26 -20.43 -7.53
N TYR A 34 -0.29 -20.06 -6.37
CA TYR A 34 -1.70 -20.26 -6.04
C TYR A 34 -2.66 -19.56 -7.00
N ILE A 35 -2.32 -18.34 -7.41
CA ILE A 35 -3.16 -17.55 -8.34
C ILE A 35 -2.80 -17.77 -9.81
N HIS A 36 -1.94 -18.73 -10.12
CA HIS A 36 -1.44 -18.95 -11.49
C HIS A 36 -0.93 -17.65 -12.14
N ALA A 37 -0.15 -16.87 -11.39
CA ALA A 37 0.23 -15.51 -11.77
C ALA A 37 0.95 -15.44 -13.12
N LYS A 38 1.74 -16.46 -13.48
CA LYS A 38 2.49 -16.50 -14.73
C LYS A 38 1.55 -16.59 -15.93
N GLU A 39 0.55 -17.44 -15.87
CA GLU A 39 -0.44 -17.66 -16.93
C GLU A 39 -1.36 -16.43 -17.06
N VAL A 40 -1.89 -15.96 -15.93
CA VAL A 40 -2.82 -14.82 -15.88
C VAL A 40 -2.16 -13.52 -16.34
N ILE A 41 -0.97 -13.23 -15.85
CA ILE A 41 -0.25 -12.00 -16.22
C ILE A 41 0.39 -12.16 -17.60
N GLY A 42 0.82 -13.36 -17.98
CA GLY A 42 1.29 -13.64 -19.34
C GLY A 42 0.24 -13.27 -20.38
N ALA A 43 -0.99 -13.79 -20.22
CA ALA A 43 -2.12 -13.45 -21.11
C ALA A 43 -2.41 -11.94 -21.16
N PHE A 44 -2.38 -11.26 -19.99
CA PHE A 44 -2.53 -9.80 -19.92
C PHE A 44 -1.41 -9.07 -20.68
N LEU A 45 -0.16 -9.47 -20.51
CA LEU A 45 0.97 -8.82 -21.17
C LEU A 45 0.93 -9.03 -22.70
N ASP A 46 0.53 -10.21 -23.15
CA ASP A 46 0.36 -10.54 -24.57
C ASP A 46 -0.76 -9.69 -25.20
N GLU A 47 -1.90 -9.54 -24.52
CA GLU A 47 -3.02 -8.70 -24.99
C GLU A 47 -2.57 -7.23 -25.22
N TYR A 48 -1.69 -6.72 -24.37
CA TYR A 48 -1.21 -5.33 -24.46
C TYR A 48 0.14 -5.19 -25.16
N HIS A 49 0.67 -6.26 -25.75
CA HIS A 49 1.98 -6.28 -26.43
C HIS A 49 3.11 -5.72 -25.58
N ILE A 50 3.19 -6.18 -24.33
CA ILE A 50 4.21 -5.77 -23.36
C ILE A 50 5.14 -6.96 -23.11
N ALA A 51 6.41 -6.83 -23.49
CA ALA A 51 7.38 -7.87 -23.15
C ALA A 51 7.71 -7.83 -21.63
N PRO A 52 7.70 -8.98 -20.93
CA PRO A 52 8.04 -9.01 -19.49
C PRO A 52 9.35 -8.32 -19.16
N ALA A 53 10.37 -8.45 -20.02
CA ALA A 53 11.67 -7.81 -19.84
C ALA A 53 11.58 -6.27 -19.80
N GLU A 54 10.63 -5.65 -20.53
CA GLU A 54 10.45 -4.19 -20.55
C GLU A 54 9.97 -3.64 -19.19
N ILE A 55 9.37 -4.49 -18.36
CA ILE A 55 8.71 -4.11 -17.12
C ILE A 55 9.22 -4.87 -15.89
N SER A 56 10.28 -5.63 -16.05
CA SER A 56 10.92 -6.41 -14.97
C SER A 56 11.39 -5.56 -13.78
N TRP A 57 11.60 -4.25 -14.01
CA TRP A 57 11.93 -3.26 -12.98
C TRP A 57 10.81 -3.06 -11.93
N TYR A 58 9.60 -3.58 -12.16
CA TYR A 58 8.56 -3.58 -11.13
C TYR A 58 8.91 -4.49 -9.94
N ALA A 59 9.64 -5.58 -10.16
CA ALA A 59 10.01 -6.48 -9.07
C ALA A 59 10.81 -5.77 -7.97
N PRO A 60 11.97 -5.12 -8.23
CA PRO A 60 12.68 -4.38 -7.21
C PRO A 60 11.88 -3.22 -6.62
N LEU A 61 11.03 -2.57 -7.41
CA LEU A 61 10.16 -1.50 -6.91
C LEU A 61 9.17 -2.02 -5.85
N PHE A 62 8.49 -3.14 -6.12
CA PHE A 62 7.56 -3.74 -5.17
C PHE A 62 8.27 -4.38 -3.96
N GLU A 63 9.48 -4.87 -4.16
CA GLU A 63 10.31 -5.39 -3.07
C GLU A 63 10.71 -4.27 -2.08
N VAL A 64 11.25 -3.17 -2.59
CA VAL A 64 11.63 -2.00 -1.79
C VAL A 64 10.42 -1.44 -1.05
N ARG A 65 9.28 -1.32 -1.72
CA ARG A 65 8.03 -0.83 -1.12
C ARG A 65 7.57 -1.72 0.04
N TYR A 66 7.52 -3.03 -0.17
CA TYR A 66 7.11 -3.96 0.88
C TYR A 66 8.04 -3.87 2.09
N LYS A 67 9.36 -3.97 1.86
CA LYS A 67 10.39 -3.99 2.92
C LYS A 67 10.45 -2.68 3.69
N SER A 68 10.32 -1.54 3.01
CA SER A 68 10.33 -0.23 3.66
C SER A 68 9.14 -0.03 4.59
N ILE A 69 7.95 -0.51 4.22
CA ILE A 69 6.76 -0.47 5.08
C ILE A 69 6.98 -1.31 6.35
N VAL A 70 7.46 -2.56 6.19
CA VAL A 70 7.77 -3.43 7.34
C VAL A 70 8.79 -2.78 8.27
N GLU A 71 9.85 -2.21 7.70
CA GLU A 71 10.89 -1.54 8.49
C GLU A 71 10.38 -0.28 9.19
N ALA A 72 9.51 0.49 8.54
CA ALA A 72 8.88 1.67 9.17
C ALA A 72 8.00 1.28 10.37
N ILE A 73 7.19 0.22 10.25
CA ILE A 73 6.38 -0.31 11.35
C ILE A 73 7.31 -0.71 12.51
N ARG A 74 8.39 -1.44 12.22
CA ARG A 74 9.36 -1.92 13.19
C ARG A 74 10.05 -0.76 13.92
N ARG A 75 10.52 0.27 13.19
CA ARG A 75 11.18 1.46 13.77
C ARG A 75 10.24 2.28 14.67
N LYS A 76 8.95 2.32 14.35
CA LYS A 76 7.95 2.99 15.21
C LYS A 76 7.59 2.16 16.44
N GLY A 77 8.05 0.90 16.56
CA GLY A 77 7.76 0.04 17.70
C GLY A 77 6.28 -0.33 17.84
N ILE A 78 5.49 -0.17 16.77
CA ILE A 78 4.05 -0.41 16.80
C ILE A 78 3.79 -1.90 16.55
N ARG A 79 2.91 -2.48 17.39
CA ARG A 79 2.58 -3.91 17.36
C ARG A 79 1.14 -4.18 16.93
N GLN A 80 0.32 -3.16 16.73
CA GLN A 80 -1.04 -3.27 16.24
C GLN A 80 -1.12 -2.64 14.86
N VAL A 81 -1.40 -3.43 13.84
CA VAL A 81 -1.36 -2.98 12.44
C VAL A 81 -2.68 -3.32 11.74
N ILE A 82 -3.23 -2.36 11.03
CA ILE A 82 -4.33 -2.59 10.08
C ILE A 82 -3.88 -2.17 8.69
N GLU A 83 -3.99 -3.07 7.71
CA GLU A 83 -3.69 -2.80 6.31
C GLU A 83 -4.98 -2.72 5.51
N LEU A 84 -5.22 -1.55 4.89
CA LEU A 84 -6.40 -1.29 4.07
C LEU A 84 -6.14 -1.68 2.62
N ALA A 85 -7.09 -2.38 2.01
CA ALA A 85 -6.97 -2.87 0.63
C ALA A 85 -5.67 -3.67 0.44
N SER A 86 -5.42 -4.63 1.32
CA SER A 86 -4.17 -5.39 1.41
C SER A 86 -3.88 -6.28 0.19
N GLY A 87 -4.83 -6.42 -0.73
CA GLY A 87 -4.69 -7.24 -1.93
C GLY A 87 -4.31 -8.67 -1.59
N LEU A 88 -3.35 -9.22 -2.30
CA LEU A 88 -2.77 -10.54 -2.06
C LEU A 88 -1.46 -10.48 -1.26
N SER A 89 -1.18 -9.35 -0.60
CA SER A 89 -0.09 -9.27 0.38
C SER A 89 -0.37 -10.20 1.56
N LEU A 90 0.66 -10.88 2.04
CA LEU A 90 0.61 -11.71 3.26
C LEU A 90 1.58 -11.14 4.31
N ARG A 91 1.68 -9.81 4.36
CA ARG A 91 2.53 -9.10 5.32
C ARG A 91 2.09 -9.41 6.76
N GLY A 92 0.79 -9.41 6.99
CA GLY A 92 0.21 -9.74 8.28
C GLY A 92 0.55 -11.17 8.71
N LEU A 93 0.37 -12.15 7.82
CA LEU A 93 0.73 -13.54 8.13
C LEU A 93 2.22 -13.68 8.45
N ALA A 94 3.09 -12.94 7.76
CA ALA A 94 4.53 -12.95 8.02
C ALA A 94 4.89 -12.29 9.34
N MET A 95 4.30 -11.14 9.66
CA MET A 95 4.62 -10.36 10.86
C MET A 95 4.04 -10.97 12.14
N THR A 96 2.89 -11.64 12.06
CA THR A 96 2.23 -12.29 13.20
C THR A 96 2.87 -13.63 13.59
N ARG A 97 3.97 -14.02 12.96
CA ARG A 97 4.88 -15.04 13.51
C ARG A 97 5.53 -14.58 14.83
N ASP A 98 5.60 -13.28 15.06
CA ASP A 98 5.79 -12.69 16.40
C ASP A 98 4.43 -12.62 17.11
N PRO A 99 4.19 -13.40 18.18
CA PRO A 99 2.91 -13.42 18.90
C PRO A 99 2.55 -12.08 19.55
N ALA A 100 3.52 -11.18 19.68
CA ALA A 100 3.29 -9.84 20.23
C ALA A 100 2.71 -8.86 19.21
N VAL A 101 2.65 -9.21 17.91
CA VAL A 101 2.10 -8.39 16.84
C VAL A 101 0.67 -8.82 16.53
N THR A 102 -0.28 -7.91 16.60
CA THR A 102 -1.64 -8.10 16.05
C THR A 102 -1.72 -7.44 14.68
N TYR A 103 -2.11 -8.19 13.67
CA TYR A 103 -2.21 -7.67 12.31
C TYR A 103 -3.57 -8.00 11.69
N ILE A 104 -4.23 -6.95 11.18
CA ILE A 104 -5.52 -7.05 10.50
C ILE A 104 -5.29 -6.68 9.04
N GLU A 105 -5.51 -7.60 8.13
CA GLU A 105 -5.55 -7.31 6.70
C GLU A 105 -7.01 -7.15 6.27
N THR A 106 -7.32 -6.03 5.62
CA THR A 106 -8.66 -5.78 5.10
C THR A 106 -8.64 -5.68 3.58
N ASP A 107 -9.71 -6.15 2.97
CA ASP A 107 -10.00 -5.97 1.54
C ASP A 107 -11.50 -6.21 1.30
N LEU A 108 -11.95 -6.12 0.06
CA LEU A 108 -13.30 -6.48 -0.33
C LEU A 108 -13.57 -7.97 -0.07
N GLU A 109 -14.82 -8.31 0.13
CA GLU A 109 -15.22 -9.64 0.59
C GLU A 109 -14.73 -10.78 -0.32
N SER A 110 -14.80 -10.62 -1.64
CA SER A 110 -14.35 -11.62 -2.61
C SER A 110 -12.86 -11.93 -2.45
N LEU A 111 -12.02 -10.88 -2.39
CA LEU A 111 -10.58 -11.03 -2.26
C LEU A 111 -10.16 -11.51 -0.86
N THR A 112 -10.89 -11.09 0.18
CA THR A 112 -10.67 -11.58 1.54
C THR A 112 -10.95 -13.09 1.65
N LYS A 113 -12.01 -13.58 1.00
CA LYS A 113 -12.31 -15.02 0.93
C LYS A 113 -11.24 -15.81 0.18
N GLU A 114 -10.78 -15.31 -0.98
CA GLU A 114 -9.68 -15.93 -1.74
C GLU A 114 -8.40 -16.02 -0.88
N LYS A 115 -8.06 -14.91 -0.21
CA LYS A 115 -6.90 -14.84 0.68
C LYS A 115 -7.02 -15.80 1.87
N ALA A 116 -8.20 -15.94 2.47
CA ALA A 116 -8.42 -16.86 3.58
C ALA A 116 -8.17 -18.32 3.18
N ALA A 117 -8.60 -18.73 1.98
CA ALA A 117 -8.30 -20.06 1.45
C ALA A 117 -6.79 -20.26 1.25
N LEU A 118 -6.10 -19.27 0.67
CA LEU A 118 -4.65 -19.30 0.50
C LEU A 118 -3.92 -19.41 1.86
N VAL A 119 -4.30 -18.61 2.85
CA VAL A 119 -3.72 -18.63 4.20
C VAL A 119 -3.89 -20.01 4.85
N SER A 120 -5.05 -20.66 4.68
CA SER A 120 -5.28 -22.01 5.18
C SER A 120 -4.29 -23.02 4.57
N VAL A 121 -4.07 -22.97 3.24
CA VAL A 121 -3.09 -23.81 2.55
C VAL A 121 -1.68 -23.55 3.08
N LEU A 122 -1.29 -22.29 3.26
CA LEU A 122 0.06 -21.94 3.73
C LEU A 122 0.29 -22.34 5.19
N ARG A 123 -0.72 -22.17 6.05
CA ARG A 123 -0.63 -22.63 7.44
C ARG A 123 -0.37 -24.14 7.51
N GLN A 124 -1.07 -24.92 6.69
CA GLN A 124 -0.85 -26.35 6.60
C GLN A 124 0.54 -26.70 6.03
N LYS A 125 0.91 -26.07 4.89
CA LYS A 125 2.17 -26.33 4.19
C LYS A 125 3.41 -26.07 5.06
N TYR A 126 3.38 -25.00 5.84
CA TYR A 126 4.52 -24.54 6.64
C TYR A 126 4.37 -24.80 8.14
N ALA A 127 3.33 -25.52 8.55
CA ALA A 127 3.01 -25.76 9.96
C ALA A 127 3.04 -24.48 10.81
N LEU A 128 2.45 -23.39 10.28
CA LEU A 128 2.48 -22.10 10.94
C LEU A 128 1.57 -22.10 12.16
N ALA A 129 2.12 -21.72 13.31
CA ALA A 129 1.35 -21.57 14.53
C ALA A 129 0.28 -20.47 14.36
N ASP A 130 -0.90 -20.70 14.93
CA ASP A 130 -1.96 -19.70 15.02
C ASP A 130 -2.05 -19.19 16.45
N TYR A 131 -1.59 -17.96 16.64
CA TYR A 131 -1.64 -17.28 17.94
C TYR A 131 -2.92 -16.46 18.12
N GLY A 132 -3.86 -16.51 17.15
CA GLY A 132 -5.06 -15.68 17.18
C GLY A 132 -4.82 -14.18 16.97
N ASN A 133 -3.66 -13.81 16.46
CA ASN A 133 -3.20 -12.44 16.29
C ASN A 133 -3.17 -11.95 14.83
N PHE A 134 -3.51 -12.84 13.87
CA PHE A 134 -3.69 -12.51 12.46
C PHE A 134 -5.18 -12.58 12.08
N HIS A 135 -5.69 -11.49 11.54
CA HIS A 135 -7.08 -11.37 11.17
C HIS A 135 -7.24 -10.96 9.70
N LEU A 136 -8.11 -11.65 8.99
CA LEU A 136 -8.62 -11.24 7.68
C LEU A 136 -10.04 -10.71 7.90
N SER A 137 -10.27 -9.44 7.57
CA SER A 137 -11.56 -8.80 7.82
C SER A 137 -12.09 -8.14 6.53
N PRO A 138 -13.22 -8.60 5.98
CA PRO A 138 -13.82 -7.91 4.86
C PRO A 138 -14.16 -6.47 5.24
N ALA A 139 -13.59 -5.49 4.52
CA ALA A 139 -13.92 -4.09 4.73
C ALA A 139 -13.60 -3.26 3.48
N ASN A 140 -14.56 -2.44 3.07
CA ASN A 140 -14.34 -1.40 2.09
C ASN A 140 -13.71 -0.18 2.77
N ALA A 141 -12.54 0.25 2.31
CA ALA A 141 -11.83 1.41 2.87
C ALA A 141 -12.65 2.72 2.82
N LEU A 142 -13.64 2.79 1.93
CA LEU A 142 -14.58 3.92 1.82
C LEU A 142 -15.69 3.87 2.88
N ASP A 143 -15.95 2.70 3.47
CA ASP A 143 -16.98 2.54 4.49
C ASP A 143 -16.39 2.67 5.90
N ARG A 144 -16.65 3.81 6.53
CA ARG A 144 -16.17 4.10 7.89
C ARG A 144 -16.56 3.03 8.92
N LYS A 145 -17.79 2.51 8.82
CA LYS A 145 -18.28 1.52 9.81
C LYS A 145 -17.51 0.22 9.67
N GLN A 146 -17.28 -0.25 8.44
CA GLN A 146 -16.53 -1.47 8.19
C GLN A 146 -15.07 -1.34 8.64
N VAL A 147 -14.42 -0.20 8.33
CA VAL A 147 -13.03 0.07 8.76
C VAL A 147 -12.90 0.08 10.28
N LEU A 148 -13.81 0.76 10.99
CA LEU A 148 -13.81 0.79 12.45
C LEU A 148 -14.18 -0.56 13.08
N SER A 149 -15.08 -1.32 12.46
CA SER A 149 -15.43 -2.67 12.90
C SER A 149 -14.24 -3.62 12.78
N ALA A 150 -13.50 -3.56 11.67
CA ALA A 150 -12.28 -4.36 11.48
C ALA A 150 -11.25 -4.10 12.60
N ALA A 151 -11.11 -2.85 13.05
CA ALA A 151 -10.22 -2.48 14.15
C ALA A 151 -10.65 -2.99 15.54
N GLY A 152 -11.80 -3.67 15.64
CA GLY A 152 -12.31 -4.25 16.90
C GLY A 152 -11.42 -5.33 17.52
N HIS A 153 -10.47 -5.87 16.77
CA HIS A 153 -9.45 -6.83 17.26
C HIS A 153 -8.29 -6.16 18.01
N PHE A 154 -8.20 -4.83 17.99
CA PHE A 154 -7.12 -4.13 18.68
C PHE A 154 -7.39 -3.97 20.17
N HIS A 155 -6.31 -4.02 20.95
CA HIS A 155 -6.35 -3.67 22.36
C HIS A 155 -6.44 -2.15 22.53
N LYS A 156 -7.33 -1.70 23.39
CA LYS A 156 -7.45 -0.26 23.74
C LYS A 156 -6.18 0.22 24.43
N GLY A 157 -5.76 1.44 24.08
CA GLY A 157 -4.61 2.11 24.71
C GLY A 157 -3.25 1.85 24.07
N GLY A 158 -3.19 1.00 23.02
CA GLY A 158 -1.97 0.84 22.21
C GLY A 158 -2.05 1.60 20.89
N PRO A 159 -0.95 2.23 20.42
CA PRO A 159 -0.92 2.89 19.13
C PRO A 159 -1.06 1.88 17.97
N VAL A 160 -1.64 2.35 16.87
CA VAL A 160 -1.82 1.54 15.66
C VAL A 160 -0.99 2.07 14.49
N ALA A 161 -0.50 1.17 13.64
CA ALA A 161 -0.07 1.52 12.31
C ALA A 161 -1.21 1.21 11.33
N VAL A 162 -1.68 2.22 10.63
CA VAL A 162 -2.56 2.04 9.47
C VAL A 162 -1.66 1.97 8.24
N VAL A 163 -1.77 0.92 7.45
CA VAL A 163 -1.02 0.75 6.20
C VAL A 163 -1.99 0.83 5.03
N SER A 164 -1.63 1.57 3.98
CA SER A 164 -2.24 1.44 2.66
C SER A 164 -1.13 1.36 1.61
N GLU A 165 -1.19 0.35 0.74
CA GLU A 165 -0.22 0.14 -0.32
C GLU A 165 -0.94 -0.19 -1.63
N GLY A 166 -0.89 0.73 -2.60
CA GLY A 166 -1.50 0.55 -3.90
C GLY A 166 -3.02 0.78 -3.90
N LEU A 167 -3.56 1.54 -2.95
CA LEU A 167 -4.97 1.89 -2.86
C LEU A 167 -5.29 3.23 -3.55
N PHE A 168 -4.57 4.29 -3.16
CA PHE A 168 -4.89 5.67 -3.54
C PHE A 168 -4.82 5.95 -5.05
N PRO A 169 -3.94 5.33 -5.84
CA PRO A 169 -3.92 5.52 -7.29
C PRO A 169 -5.22 5.14 -8.01
N TYR A 170 -6.06 4.30 -7.39
CA TYR A 170 -7.32 3.83 -7.97
C TYR A 170 -8.56 4.60 -7.49
N LEU A 171 -8.39 5.57 -6.61
CA LEU A 171 -9.48 6.36 -6.05
C LEU A 171 -9.70 7.64 -6.84
N THR A 172 -10.91 8.18 -6.81
CA THR A 172 -11.16 9.58 -7.17
C THR A 172 -10.69 10.49 -6.04
N ARG A 173 -10.58 11.79 -6.29
CA ARG A 173 -10.20 12.76 -5.23
C ARG A 173 -11.18 12.72 -4.05
N GLN A 174 -12.47 12.62 -4.31
CA GLN A 174 -13.50 12.52 -3.26
C GLN A 174 -13.39 11.22 -2.46
N GLU A 175 -13.11 10.10 -3.13
CA GLU A 175 -12.86 8.81 -2.47
C GLU A 175 -11.59 8.88 -1.60
N MET A 176 -10.51 9.51 -2.09
CA MET A 176 -9.29 9.74 -1.30
C MET A 176 -9.59 10.49 0.00
N GLU A 177 -10.34 11.59 -0.08
CA GLU A 177 -10.75 12.37 1.10
C GLU A 177 -11.56 11.53 2.09
N THR A 178 -12.40 10.62 1.59
CA THR A 178 -13.18 9.72 2.44
C THR A 178 -12.30 8.72 3.16
N VAL A 179 -11.35 8.08 2.44
CA VAL A 179 -10.40 7.15 3.05
C VAL A 179 -9.50 7.87 4.07
N VAL A 180 -9.01 9.06 3.74
CA VAL A 180 -8.19 9.87 4.68
C VAL A 180 -8.96 10.18 5.96
N ARG A 181 -10.23 10.55 5.87
CA ARG A 181 -11.09 10.77 7.06
C ARG A 181 -11.24 9.48 7.89
N ASN A 182 -11.47 8.34 7.24
CA ASN A 182 -11.62 7.06 7.92
C ASN A 182 -10.33 6.66 8.66
N ILE A 183 -9.18 6.85 8.02
CA ILE A 183 -7.86 6.61 8.62
C ILE A 183 -7.63 7.58 9.80
N ARG A 184 -7.94 8.87 9.62
CA ARG A 184 -7.79 9.86 10.70
C ARG A 184 -8.63 9.49 11.92
N ASP A 185 -9.87 9.02 11.71
CA ASP A 185 -10.75 8.58 12.79
C ASP A 185 -10.16 7.39 13.56
N LEU A 186 -9.55 6.41 12.88
CA LEU A 186 -8.80 5.34 13.52
C LEU A 186 -7.64 5.86 14.37
N LEU A 187 -6.83 6.77 13.79
CA LEU A 187 -5.67 7.33 14.49
C LEU A 187 -6.07 8.24 15.65
N GLN A 188 -7.23 8.89 15.59
CA GLN A 188 -7.77 9.65 16.72
C GLN A 188 -8.24 8.73 17.86
N MET A 189 -8.74 7.54 17.53
CA MET A 189 -9.24 6.56 18.50
C MET A 189 -8.10 5.83 19.22
N PHE A 190 -7.07 5.43 18.50
CA PHE A 190 -6.00 4.57 19.03
C PHE A 190 -4.65 5.29 19.20
N GLY A 191 -4.44 6.44 18.55
CA GLY A 191 -3.12 7.01 18.34
C GLY A 191 -2.34 6.22 17.27
N GLY A 192 -1.11 6.66 17.00
CA GLY A 192 -0.22 5.95 16.08
C GLY A 192 0.03 6.68 14.77
N VAL A 193 0.22 5.93 13.66
CA VAL A 193 0.70 6.48 12.40
C VAL A 193 0.06 5.79 11.19
N TRP A 194 -0.22 6.55 10.14
CA TRP A 194 -0.54 6.02 8.82
C TRP A 194 0.73 5.96 7.96
N ILE A 195 1.02 4.81 7.38
CA ILE A 195 2.20 4.52 6.56
C ILE A 195 1.74 4.19 5.15
N THR A 196 2.18 4.97 4.16
CA THR A 196 1.76 4.76 2.76
C THR A 196 2.82 5.24 1.76
N PRO A 197 3.02 4.54 0.63
CA PRO A 197 3.81 5.00 -0.51
C PRO A 197 2.94 5.61 -1.62
N ASP A 198 1.64 5.79 -1.41
CA ASP A 198 0.65 5.95 -2.47
C ASP A 198 0.50 7.36 -3.03
N PHE A 199 1.06 8.38 -2.37
CA PHE A 199 1.00 9.75 -2.89
C PHE A 199 2.03 9.95 -3.99
N LEU A 200 1.53 10.22 -5.20
CA LEU A 200 2.34 10.37 -6.40
C LEU A 200 2.40 11.83 -6.85
N LEU A 201 3.58 12.27 -7.26
CA LEU A 201 3.81 13.60 -7.80
C LEU A 201 3.90 13.54 -9.32
N LYS A 202 3.33 14.54 -10.01
CA LYS A 202 3.45 14.65 -11.48
C LYS A 202 4.90 14.94 -11.89
N THR A 203 5.64 15.68 -11.07
CA THR A 203 7.08 15.91 -11.25
C THR A 203 7.88 14.61 -11.35
N ASP A 204 7.46 13.56 -10.66
CA ASP A 204 8.09 12.25 -10.71
C ASP A 204 7.68 11.44 -11.94
N SER A 205 6.51 11.72 -12.51
CA SER A 205 5.96 10.98 -13.65
C SER A 205 6.54 11.40 -15.01
N THR A 206 7.00 12.63 -15.14
CA THR A 206 7.57 13.18 -16.40
C THR A 206 8.82 12.44 -16.87
N ARG A 207 9.54 11.82 -15.94
CA ARG A 207 10.73 11.00 -16.21
C ARG A 207 10.43 9.51 -16.36
N ALA A 208 9.16 9.13 -16.45
CA ALA A 208 8.80 7.72 -16.52
C ALA A 208 9.19 7.09 -17.86
N LEU A 209 9.73 5.86 -17.79
CA LEU A 209 10.05 5.03 -18.94
C LEU A 209 8.80 4.80 -19.82
N ALA A 210 9.01 4.66 -21.15
CA ALA A 210 7.93 4.40 -22.10
C ALA A 210 7.11 3.13 -21.71
N SER A 211 7.77 2.11 -21.19
CA SER A 211 7.15 0.88 -20.68
C SER A 211 6.17 1.15 -19.53
N ARG A 212 6.48 2.10 -18.63
CA ARG A 212 5.56 2.50 -17.54
C ARG A 212 4.28 3.11 -18.12
N ARG A 213 4.37 3.86 -19.21
CA ARG A 213 3.19 4.42 -19.89
C ARG A 213 2.32 3.35 -20.53
N LYS A 214 2.92 2.30 -21.13
CA LYS A 214 2.17 1.17 -21.70
C LYS A 214 1.38 0.44 -20.60
N VAL A 215 2.05 0.06 -19.49
CA VAL A 215 1.39 -0.59 -18.35
C VAL A 215 0.31 0.30 -17.74
N GLY A 216 0.58 1.60 -17.55
CA GLY A 216 -0.42 2.54 -17.05
C GLY A 216 -1.66 2.60 -17.93
N LYS A 217 -1.51 2.65 -19.25
CA LYS A 217 -2.65 2.60 -20.20
C LYS A 217 -3.41 1.28 -20.11
N ALA A 218 -2.71 0.15 -19.99
CA ALA A 218 -3.32 -1.16 -19.83
C ALA A 218 -4.14 -1.25 -18.53
N ILE A 219 -3.58 -0.77 -17.42
CA ILE A 219 -4.28 -0.71 -16.12
C ILE A 219 -5.52 0.21 -16.20
N VAL A 220 -5.42 1.38 -16.82
CA VAL A 220 -6.56 2.30 -17.02
C VAL A 220 -7.67 1.61 -17.83
N LYS A 221 -7.31 0.93 -18.92
CA LYS A 221 -8.30 0.19 -19.74
C LYS A 221 -8.95 -0.94 -18.96
N LEU A 222 -8.16 -1.65 -18.14
CA LEU A 222 -8.64 -2.76 -17.34
C LEU A 222 -9.56 -2.32 -16.21
N THR A 223 -9.14 -1.30 -15.44
CA THR A 223 -9.83 -0.87 -14.22
C THR A 223 -10.88 0.22 -14.45
N GLY A 224 -10.85 0.88 -15.61
CA GLY A 224 -11.64 2.09 -15.86
C GLY A 224 -11.20 3.31 -15.02
N ARG A 225 -10.11 3.21 -14.26
CA ARG A 225 -9.61 4.24 -13.33
C ARG A 225 -8.45 5.02 -13.94
N ARG A 226 -8.51 6.33 -13.87
CA ARG A 226 -7.48 7.22 -14.39
C ARG A 226 -6.44 7.53 -13.32
N LEU A 227 -5.37 6.72 -13.26
CA LEU A 227 -4.32 6.78 -12.23
C LEU A 227 -3.70 8.18 -12.02
N HIS A 228 -3.76 9.08 -13.01
CA HIS A 228 -3.17 10.41 -12.92
C HIS A 228 -4.12 11.47 -12.33
N GLU A 229 -5.40 11.18 -12.15
CA GLU A 229 -6.34 12.13 -11.54
C GLU A 229 -6.08 12.35 -10.05
N THR A 230 -5.42 11.40 -9.40
CA THR A 230 -5.07 11.45 -7.99
C THR A 230 -3.66 11.97 -7.73
N MET A 231 -2.86 12.19 -8.78
CA MET A 231 -1.51 12.75 -8.63
C MET A 231 -1.55 14.22 -8.22
N PHE A 232 -0.59 14.62 -7.41
CA PHE A 232 -0.36 16.01 -7.03
C PHE A 232 0.63 16.66 -8.00
N GLU A 233 0.49 17.95 -8.25
CA GLU A 233 1.41 18.68 -9.14
C GLU A 233 2.85 18.61 -8.62
N ASP A 234 3.00 18.88 -7.31
CA ASP A 234 4.28 18.95 -6.62
C ASP A 234 4.10 18.69 -5.11
N GLU A 235 5.20 18.79 -4.37
CA GLU A 235 5.23 18.63 -2.92
C GLU A 235 4.44 19.75 -2.20
N VAL A 236 4.36 20.95 -2.76
CA VAL A 236 3.65 22.08 -2.15
C VAL A 236 2.15 21.81 -2.14
N GLN A 237 1.60 21.33 -3.27
CA GLN A 237 0.19 20.95 -3.36
C GLN A 237 -0.12 19.76 -2.43
N LEU A 238 0.78 18.79 -2.35
CA LEU A 238 0.62 17.64 -1.47
C LEU A 238 0.68 18.05 0.01
N GLN A 239 1.59 18.94 0.41
CA GLN A 239 1.65 19.47 1.77
C GLN A 239 0.36 20.22 2.12
N ALA A 240 -0.13 21.09 1.24
CA ALA A 240 -1.40 21.79 1.45
C ALA A 240 -2.59 20.82 1.63
N TYR A 241 -2.57 19.69 0.93
CA TYR A 241 -3.58 18.64 1.10
C TYR A 241 -3.49 17.99 2.49
N PHE A 242 -2.28 17.69 3.00
CA PHE A 242 -2.11 17.15 4.34
C PHE A 242 -2.50 18.15 5.43
N ASP A 243 -2.17 19.41 5.25
CA ASP A 243 -2.55 20.48 6.19
C ASP A 243 -4.07 20.63 6.26
N ALA A 244 -4.76 20.60 5.11
CA ALA A 244 -6.23 20.63 5.04
C ALA A 244 -6.87 19.37 5.66
N ALA A 245 -6.19 18.23 5.61
CA ALA A 245 -6.61 16.99 6.25
C ALA A 245 -6.24 16.93 7.75
N GLU A 246 -5.61 17.97 8.30
CA GLU A 246 -5.12 18.03 9.69
C GLU A 246 -4.11 16.90 10.01
N LEU A 247 -3.22 16.59 9.05
CA LEU A 247 -2.20 15.57 9.16
C LEU A 247 -0.81 16.20 9.14
N ARG A 248 0.03 15.79 10.10
CA ARG A 248 1.47 16.03 10.04
C ARG A 248 2.15 14.91 9.29
N VAL A 249 3.09 15.26 8.41
CA VAL A 249 3.82 14.31 7.60
C VAL A 249 5.30 14.24 8.00
N GLU A 250 5.83 13.02 8.01
CA GLU A 250 7.26 12.70 7.99
C GLU A 250 7.50 11.91 6.69
N VAL A 251 8.50 12.31 5.92
CA VAL A 251 8.82 11.67 4.64
C VAL A 251 10.12 10.88 4.79
N LEU A 252 10.07 9.60 4.48
CA LEU A 252 11.24 8.73 4.46
C LEU A 252 11.51 8.24 3.04
N ASN A 253 12.76 7.92 2.75
CA ASN A 253 13.12 7.29 1.48
C ASN A 253 13.01 5.76 1.62
N GLN A 254 12.24 5.12 0.75
CA GLN A 254 12.02 3.68 0.80
C GLN A 254 13.33 2.88 0.63
N VAL A 255 14.26 3.35 -0.21
CA VAL A 255 15.54 2.67 -0.45
C VAL A 255 16.41 2.69 0.79
N GLU A 256 16.42 3.80 1.54
CA GLU A 256 17.20 3.95 2.78
C GLU A 256 16.66 3.10 3.93
N LEU A 257 15.37 2.74 3.87
CA LEU A 257 14.74 1.82 4.80
C LEU A 257 15.00 0.36 4.44
N THR A 258 15.46 0.07 3.22
CA THR A 258 15.59 -1.30 2.71
C THR A 258 17.06 -1.72 2.71
N GLN A 259 17.42 -2.65 3.59
CA GLN A 259 18.82 -3.10 3.74
C GLN A 259 19.31 -3.94 2.57
N HIS A 260 18.42 -4.75 1.97
CA HIS A 260 18.77 -5.71 0.94
C HIS A 260 17.62 -5.89 -0.05
N VAL A 261 17.95 -5.92 -1.35
CA VAL A 261 17.01 -6.14 -2.45
C VAL A 261 17.56 -7.24 -3.35
N VAL A 262 16.85 -8.35 -3.45
CA VAL A 262 17.35 -9.58 -4.15
C VAL A 262 16.88 -9.63 -5.61
N SER A 263 15.74 -9.07 -5.93
CA SER A 263 15.14 -9.20 -7.26
C SER A 263 16.00 -8.68 -8.42
N PRO A 264 16.84 -7.64 -8.30
CA PRO A 264 17.75 -7.27 -9.38
C PRO A 264 18.72 -8.39 -9.75
N GLY A 265 19.27 -9.11 -8.77
CA GLY A 265 20.15 -10.26 -9.01
C GLY A 265 19.42 -11.41 -9.67
N VAL A 266 18.21 -11.74 -9.18
CA VAL A 266 17.35 -12.82 -9.74
C VAL A 266 16.99 -12.57 -11.19
N LEU A 267 16.67 -11.31 -11.53
CA LEU A 267 16.22 -10.89 -12.87
C LEU A 267 17.36 -10.38 -13.75
N LYS A 268 18.61 -10.43 -13.28
CA LYS A 268 19.79 -9.90 -13.97
C LYS A 268 19.63 -8.44 -14.40
N LEU A 269 19.04 -7.62 -13.54
CA LEU A 269 18.85 -6.18 -13.76
C LEU A 269 20.09 -5.41 -13.32
N PRO A 270 20.37 -4.24 -13.92
CA PRO A 270 21.45 -3.36 -13.47
C PRO A 270 21.26 -2.95 -12.00
N ALA A 271 22.33 -2.95 -11.20
CA ALA A 271 22.28 -2.49 -9.81
C ALA A 271 21.79 -1.02 -9.68
N SER A 272 22.06 -0.21 -10.71
CA SER A 272 21.63 1.20 -10.79
C SER A 272 20.13 1.40 -10.89
N ILE A 273 19.34 0.33 -11.09
CA ILE A 273 17.88 0.44 -11.28
C ILE A 273 17.18 1.01 -10.04
N ILE A 274 17.63 0.62 -8.85
CA ILE A 274 17.09 1.12 -7.59
C ILE A 274 17.58 2.54 -7.32
N GLU A 275 18.88 2.80 -7.52
CA GLU A 275 19.47 4.12 -7.33
C GLU A 275 18.83 5.18 -8.24
N SER A 276 18.53 4.83 -9.48
CA SER A 276 17.83 5.73 -10.42
C SER A 276 16.38 6.03 -10.00
N ALA A 277 15.73 5.12 -9.26
CA ALA A 277 14.38 5.29 -8.74
C ALA A 277 14.36 6.00 -7.37
N LYS A 278 15.45 5.96 -6.61
CA LYS A 278 15.56 6.45 -5.24
C LYS A 278 14.94 7.84 -5.01
N PRO A 279 15.17 8.89 -5.84
CA PRO A 279 14.62 10.22 -5.60
C PRO A 279 13.08 10.28 -5.60
N ARG A 280 12.41 9.22 -6.05
CA ARG A 280 10.95 9.16 -6.23
C ARG A 280 10.27 8.11 -5.34
N LEU A 281 11.05 7.41 -4.53
CA LEU A 281 10.55 6.34 -3.66
C LEU A 281 10.33 6.88 -2.26
N HIS A 282 9.28 7.69 -2.11
CA HIS A 282 8.86 8.26 -0.84
C HIS A 282 7.98 7.29 -0.06
N LEU A 283 8.17 7.24 1.25
CA LEU A 283 7.27 6.62 2.20
C LEU A 283 6.75 7.71 3.14
N TRP A 284 5.45 7.93 3.10
CA TRP A 284 4.77 8.96 3.87
C TRP A 284 4.29 8.38 5.20
N LEU A 285 4.71 8.98 6.30
CA LEU A 285 4.26 8.67 7.65
C LEU A 285 3.43 9.84 8.16
N LEU A 286 2.13 9.62 8.35
CA LEU A 286 1.18 10.67 8.66
C LEU A 286 0.57 10.44 10.05
N THR A 287 0.50 11.51 10.85
CA THR A 287 -0.11 11.51 12.18
C THR A 287 -1.12 12.64 12.29
N PRO A 288 -2.24 12.46 13.01
CA PRO A 288 -3.18 13.57 13.26
C PRO A 288 -2.50 14.73 13.98
N MET A 289 -2.82 15.96 13.58
CA MET A 289 -2.41 17.14 14.33
C MET A 289 -3.16 17.18 15.65
N SER A 290 -2.45 17.42 16.77
CA SER A 290 -3.09 17.57 18.08
C SER A 290 -3.94 18.84 18.13
N LEU A 291 -5.05 18.81 18.88
CA LEU A 291 -5.95 19.95 19.08
C LEU A 291 -5.23 21.22 19.57
N ASN A 292 -4.12 21.08 20.30
CA ASN A 292 -3.32 22.22 20.79
C ASN A 292 -2.60 23.00 19.68
N HIS A 293 -2.43 22.44 18.47
CA HIS A 293 -1.83 23.15 17.33
C HIS A 293 -2.84 24.04 16.60
N ARG A 294 -4.14 23.87 16.81
CA ARG A 294 -5.18 24.72 16.19
C ARG A 294 -5.12 26.19 16.62
N LEU A 295 -4.58 26.45 17.81
CA LEU A 295 -4.52 27.82 18.37
C LEU A 295 -3.42 28.70 17.74
N PHE A 296 -2.46 28.13 17.01
CA PHE A 296 -1.35 28.88 16.42
C PHE A 296 -1.47 29.16 14.92
N MET A 297 -2.48 28.59 14.24
CA MET A 297 -2.73 28.80 12.81
C MET A 297 -3.88 29.79 12.51
N VAL A 298 -4.16 30.74 13.39
CA VAL A 298 -5.06 31.86 13.05
C VAL A 298 -4.30 32.79 12.11
N PRO A 299 -4.76 33.03 10.88
CA PRO A 299 -4.12 33.98 9.99
C PRO A 299 -4.13 35.36 10.66
N LYS A 300 -2.95 35.96 10.87
CA LYS A 300 -2.86 37.35 11.26
C LYS A 300 -3.57 38.19 10.21
N ARG A 301 -4.83 38.57 10.46
CA ARG A 301 -5.52 39.60 9.67
C ARG A 301 -4.62 40.82 9.73
N ARG A 302 -4.09 41.22 8.57
CA ARG A 302 -3.46 42.53 8.42
C ARG A 302 -4.49 43.58 8.81
N LEU A 303 -4.30 44.20 9.95
CA LEU A 303 -4.90 45.50 10.24
C LEU A 303 -4.25 46.49 9.29
N GLN A 304 -4.96 46.82 8.19
CA GLN A 304 -4.66 48.02 7.43
C GLN A 304 -5.12 49.20 8.25
N ARG A 305 -4.20 50.07 8.60
CA ARG A 305 -4.45 51.47 8.93
C ARG A 305 -4.24 52.27 7.65
#